data_029018cb40ec92c5a9b589c4a8f0929e
#
_entry.id   029018cb40ec92c5a9b589c4a8f0929e
#
_cell.length_a   1.000
_cell.length_b   1.000
_cell.length_c   1.000
_cell.angle_alpha   90.00
_cell.angle_beta   90.00
_cell.angle_gamma   90.00
#
_symmetry.space_group_name_H-M   'P 1'
#
loop_
_entity.id
_entity.type
_entity.pdbx_description
1 polymer ?
#
loop_
_entity_poly.entity_id
_entity_poly.type
_entity_poly.pdbx_seq_one_letter_code
_entity_poly.pdbx_strand_id
1 'polypeptide(L)'
;MSSPLRLPSAEPRAPSLESLVSGLESAATSLDALRALLPAPLPQAPGMPTGMDALDDALASSGFPRGRLTEIVGATGKLTLLRRVVDAAVARGEWVAYIDASRTLAPRDWAHLSHVEGVWMVRPPEPARAAWCADVLLRSAAFSLVVLDSAPLVSRAIAVRLMGLARDSNAAFVVASADNATKLGGAVRLRVNRRRQRLRIAIEKGAASQNRVQGGHQNLNVVEISCVDGMASRLCAYPEVPDRRGAARGAGRRDTRRGRAAEPLVEHGILQAR
;
A
#
# COMPACT_ATOMS: atom_id res chain seq x y z
N MET A 1 -6.46 76.82 8.84
CA MET A 1 -6.47 76.14 10.16
C MET A 1 -7.07 74.76 9.93
N SER A 2 -6.23 73.74 9.75
CA SER A 2 -6.64 72.38 9.42
C SER A 2 -6.42 71.54 10.64
N SER A 3 -7.48 70.93 11.20
CA SER A 3 -7.43 70.02 12.32
C SER A 3 -7.02 68.65 11.82
N PRO A 4 -6.14 67.89 12.52
CA PRO A 4 -5.79 66.56 12.14
C PRO A 4 -6.84 65.53 12.63
N LEU A 5 -7.30 64.69 11.72
CA LEU A 5 -8.10 63.49 12.00
C LEU A 5 -7.30 62.49 12.85
N ARG A 6 -7.73 62.26 14.09
CA ARG A 6 -7.26 61.11 14.92
C ARG A 6 -7.95 59.83 14.48
N LEU A 7 -7.19 58.88 13.96
CA LEU A 7 -7.62 57.51 13.78
C LEU A 7 -7.59 56.75 15.14
N PRO A 8 -8.63 56.02 15.52
CA PRO A 8 -8.57 55.17 16.71
C PRO A 8 -7.69 53.94 16.43
N SER A 9 -6.56 53.85 17.11
CA SER A 9 -5.74 52.66 17.20
C SER A 9 -6.41 51.69 18.19
N ALA A 10 -7.23 50.79 17.66
CA ALA A 10 -7.69 49.61 18.41
C ALA A 10 -6.75 48.48 18.08
N GLU A 11 -5.80 48.20 18.96
CA GLU A 11 -5.05 46.93 18.93
C GLU A 11 -6.01 45.77 19.17
N PRO A 12 -5.94 44.68 18.37
CA PRO A 12 -6.75 43.53 18.62
C PRO A 12 -6.28 42.86 19.93
N ARG A 13 -7.11 42.93 20.94
CA ARG A 13 -6.89 42.29 22.24
C ARG A 13 -6.89 40.78 22.01
N ALA A 14 -5.80 40.10 22.33
CA ALA A 14 -5.72 38.62 22.27
C ALA A 14 -6.87 38.01 23.11
N PRO A 15 -7.55 36.96 22.59
CA PRO A 15 -8.63 36.30 23.31
C PRO A 15 -8.10 35.70 24.63
N SER A 16 -8.86 35.85 25.71
CA SER A 16 -8.50 35.25 27.01
C SER A 16 -8.54 33.71 26.93
N LEU A 17 -7.71 33.06 27.73
CA LEU A 17 -7.71 31.57 27.81
C LEU A 17 -9.10 31.02 28.10
N GLU A 18 -9.90 31.65 28.92
CA GLU A 18 -11.28 31.29 29.23
C GLU A 18 -12.20 31.37 27.99
N SER A 19 -12.02 32.36 27.15
CA SER A 19 -12.76 32.51 25.90
C SER A 19 -12.39 31.42 24.89
N LEU A 20 -11.12 31.02 24.85
CA LEU A 20 -10.66 29.92 23.98
C LEU A 20 -11.18 28.56 24.49
N VAL A 21 -11.18 28.30 25.80
CA VAL A 21 -11.71 27.06 26.38
C VAL A 21 -13.21 26.96 26.16
N SER A 22 -13.98 28.01 26.42
CA SER A 22 -15.43 28.06 26.16
C SER A 22 -15.77 27.85 24.68
N GLY A 23 -14.95 28.40 23.77
CA GLY A 23 -15.08 28.19 22.33
C GLY A 23 -14.82 26.74 21.91
N LEU A 24 -13.85 26.07 22.54
CA LEU A 24 -13.55 24.66 22.30
C LEU A 24 -14.66 23.72 22.83
N GLU A 25 -15.19 24.00 24.01
CA GLU A 25 -16.32 23.25 24.58
C GLU A 25 -17.59 23.39 23.73
N SER A 26 -17.90 24.59 23.26
CA SER A 26 -19.02 24.84 22.35
C SER A 26 -18.84 24.14 21.01
N ALA A 27 -17.61 24.12 20.45
CA ALA A 27 -17.31 23.42 19.22
C ALA A 27 -17.42 21.88 19.39
N ALA A 28 -16.99 21.33 20.51
CA ALA A 28 -17.12 19.91 20.84
C ALA A 28 -18.58 19.49 20.92
N THR A 29 -19.40 20.25 21.65
CA THR A 29 -20.85 20.03 21.76
C THR A 29 -21.55 20.11 20.42
N SER A 30 -21.14 21.04 19.55
CA SER A 30 -21.66 21.18 18.19
C SER A 30 -21.30 20.01 17.28
N LEU A 31 -20.09 19.47 17.42
CA LEU A 31 -19.65 18.29 16.68
C LEU A 31 -20.37 17.01 17.13
N ASP A 32 -20.64 16.85 18.41
CA ASP A 32 -21.39 15.71 18.93
C ASP A 32 -22.87 15.78 18.53
N ALA A 33 -23.46 16.99 18.52
CA ALA A 33 -24.79 17.21 17.98
C ALA A 33 -24.87 16.89 16.48
N LEU A 34 -23.87 17.27 15.69
CA LEU A 34 -23.77 16.90 14.28
C LEU A 34 -23.58 15.40 14.08
N ARG A 35 -22.81 14.73 14.93
CA ARG A 35 -22.64 13.27 14.88
C ARG A 35 -23.94 12.53 15.20
N ALA A 36 -24.74 13.04 16.11
CA ALA A 36 -26.04 12.47 16.46
C ALA A 36 -27.08 12.59 15.32
N LEU A 37 -26.93 13.61 14.46
CA LEU A 37 -27.79 13.81 13.29
C LEU A 37 -27.34 12.98 12.07
N LEU A 38 -26.10 12.47 12.06
CA LEU A 38 -25.64 11.62 10.98
C LEU A 38 -26.25 10.22 11.12
N PRO A 39 -26.78 9.64 10.03
CA PRO A 39 -27.23 8.26 10.05
C PRO A 39 -26.06 7.37 10.48
N ALA A 40 -26.38 6.30 11.22
CA ALA A 40 -25.39 5.31 11.62
C ALA A 40 -24.51 4.93 10.40
N PRO A 41 -23.18 4.86 10.55
CA PRO A 41 -22.32 4.46 9.45
C PRO A 41 -22.86 3.15 8.86
N LEU A 42 -23.12 3.14 7.57
CA LEU A 42 -23.51 1.91 6.88
C LEU A 42 -22.45 0.84 7.17
N PRO A 43 -22.88 -0.42 7.42
CA PRO A 43 -21.93 -1.53 7.60
C PRO A 43 -20.94 -1.50 6.44
N GLN A 44 -19.65 -1.42 6.75
CA GLN A 44 -18.65 -1.45 5.70
C GLN A 44 -18.72 -2.82 5.03
N ALA A 45 -18.82 -2.82 3.70
CA ALA A 45 -18.72 -4.06 2.95
C ALA A 45 -17.44 -4.80 3.34
N PRO A 46 -17.46 -6.13 3.45
CA PRO A 46 -16.28 -6.90 3.82
C PRO A 46 -15.15 -6.59 2.85
N GLY A 47 -13.97 -6.40 3.40
CA GLY A 47 -12.77 -6.16 2.62
C GLY A 47 -12.34 -7.38 1.82
N MET A 48 -11.27 -7.23 1.07
CA MET A 48 -10.57 -8.34 0.43
C MET A 48 -9.70 -9.03 1.47
N PRO A 49 -9.94 -10.30 1.81
CA PRO A 49 -9.13 -11.04 2.78
C PRO A 49 -7.68 -11.13 2.30
N THR A 50 -6.76 -10.94 3.23
CA THR A 50 -5.31 -10.96 2.95
C THR A 50 -4.73 -12.37 2.91
N GLY A 51 -5.51 -13.38 3.33
CA GLY A 51 -5.06 -14.75 3.51
C GLY A 51 -4.24 -14.95 4.79
N MET A 52 -4.38 -14.02 5.72
CA MET A 52 -3.74 -14.04 7.04
C MET A 52 -4.76 -13.63 8.09
N ASP A 53 -5.41 -14.62 8.72
CA ASP A 53 -6.53 -14.40 9.64
C ASP A 53 -6.20 -13.37 10.73
N ALA A 54 -5.00 -13.45 11.33
CA ALA A 54 -4.58 -12.51 12.35
C ALA A 54 -4.49 -11.05 11.85
N LEU A 55 -4.20 -10.82 10.56
CA LEU A 55 -4.22 -9.47 9.98
C LEU A 55 -5.64 -9.06 9.63
N ASP A 56 -6.43 -9.98 9.09
CA ASP A 56 -7.80 -9.72 8.70
C ASP A 56 -8.66 -9.36 9.92
N ASP A 57 -8.49 -10.07 11.03
CA ASP A 57 -9.16 -9.79 12.32
C ASP A 57 -8.73 -8.43 12.92
N ALA A 58 -7.48 -8.03 12.68
CA ALA A 58 -6.96 -6.77 13.18
C ALA A 58 -7.37 -5.55 12.35
N LEU A 59 -7.88 -5.75 11.13
CA LEU A 59 -8.33 -4.70 10.22
C LEU A 59 -9.84 -4.43 10.37
N ALA A 60 -10.23 -3.16 10.33
CA ALA A 60 -11.64 -2.75 10.48
C ALA A 60 -12.57 -3.31 9.40
N SER A 61 -12.05 -3.68 8.23
CA SER A 61 -12.77 -4.23 7.10
C SER A 61 -12.60 -5.75 6.94
N SER A 62 -12.00 -6.43 7.92
CA SER A 62 -11.66 -7.86 7.83
C SER A 62 -10.90 -8.18 6.54
N GLY A 63 -9.86 -7.39 6.27
CA GLY A 63 -9.06 -7.45 5.04
C GLY A 63 -8.79 -6.06 4.46
N PHE A 64 -8.27 -6.01 3.24
CA PHE A 64 -8.05 -4.74 2.55
C PHE A 64 -9.37 -4.16 2.05
N PRO A 65 -9.69 -2.89 2.39
CA PRO A 65 -10.97 -2.30 2.04
C PRO A 65 -11.11 -2.15 0.52
N ARG A 66 -12.23 -2.63 -0.04
CA ARG A 66 -12.56 -2.47 -1.44
C ARG A 66 -12.94 -1.01 -1.74
N GLY A 67 -12.66 -0.56 -2.93
CA GLY A 67 -12.90 0.82 -3.35
C GLY A 67 -12.05 1.84 -2.61
N ARG A 68 -10.97 1.42 -1.94
CA ARG A 68 -10.11 2.30 -1.15
C ARG A 68 -8.64 1.94 -1.31
N LEU A 69 -7.79 2.91 -0.96
CA LEU A 69 -6.34 2.74 -0.95
C LEU A 69 -5.85 2.12 0.36
N THR A 70 -5.05 1.06 0.25
CA THR A 70 -4.20 0.52 1.31
C THR A 70 -2.75 0.88 1.01
N GLU A 71 -2.08 1.52 1.96
CA GLU A 71 -0.66 1.87 1.88
C GLU A 71 0.16 0.83 2.63
N ILE A 72 1.17 0.26 1.98
CA ILE A 72 2.13 -0.65 2.59
C ILE A 72 3.51 0.00 2.52
N VAL A 73 4.10 0.27 3.67
CA VAL A 73 5.45 0.85 3.76
C VAL A 73 6.39 -0.07 4.51
N GLY A 74 7.66 -0.02 4.17
CA GLY A 74 8.69 -0.79 4.85
C GLY A 74 9.89 -1.09 3.96
N ALA A 75 11.02 -1.35 4.58
CA ALA A 75 12.25 -1.72 3.88
C ALA A 75 12.25 -3.20 3.46
N THR A 76 11.67 -4.06 4.29
CA THR A 76 11.65 -5.52 4.09
C THR A 76 10.28 -6.11 4.35
N GLY A 77 9.98 -7.27 3.73
CA GLY A 77 8.75 -8.02 3.99
C GLY A 77 7.51 -7.61 3.22
N LYS A 78 7.49 -6.46 2.54
CA LYS A 78 6.35 -6.01 1.71
C LYS A 78 5.97 -7.05 0.66
N LEU A 79 6.95 -7.53 -0.06
CA LEU A 79 6.74 -8.52 -1.11
C LEU A 79 6.17 -9.84 -0.56
N THR A 80 6.61 -10.26 0.64
CA THR A 80 6.06 -11.44 1.31
C THR A 80 4.58 -11.24 1.65
N LEU A 81 4.21 -10.07 2.16
CA LEU A 81 2.82 -9.70 2.43
C LEU A 81 2.00 -9.68 1.13
N LEU A 82 2.47 -8.94 0.12
CA LEU A 82 1.76 -8.79 -1.16
C LEU A 82 1.53 -10.11 -1.86
N ARG A 83 2.51 -11.02 -1.82
CA ARG A 83 2.37 -12.34 -2.40
C ARG A 83 1.26 -13.14 -1.72
N ARG A 84 1.18 -13.12 -0.39
CA ARG A 84 0.08 -13.77 0.35
C ARG A 84 -1.28 -13.21 -0.04
N VAL A 85 -1.38 -11.89 -0.17
CA VAL A 85 -2.63 -11.24 -0.58
C VAL A 85 -3.02 -11.64 -2.01
N VAL A 86 -2.07 -11.68 -2.93
CA VAL A 86 -2.30 -12.12 -4.32
C VAL A 86 -2.71 -13.58 -4.35
N ASP A 87 -1.98 -14.47 -3.66
CA ASP A 87 -2.31 -15.89 -3.59
C ASP A 87 -3.72 -16.11 -3.03
N ALA A 88 -4.09 -15.39 -1.99
CA ALA A 88 -5.42 -15.45 -1.40
C ALA A 88 -6.53 -14.91 -2.33
N ALA A 89 -6.27 -13.85 -3.09
CA ALA A 89 -7.20 -13.31 -4.08
C ALA A 89 -7.42 -14.32 -5.22
N VAL A 90 -6.34 -14.88 -5.73
CA VAL A 90 -6.36 -15.89 -6.81
C VAL A 90 -7.09 -17.16 -6.37
N ALA A 91 -6.86 -17.63 -5.16
CA ALA A 91 -7.55 -18.80 -4.61
C ALA A 91 -9.09 -18.62 -4.54
N ARG A 92 -9.56 -17.37 -4.53
CA ARG A 92 -10.99 -17.03 -4.59
C ARG A 92 -11.50 -16.77 -6.02
N GLY A 93 -10.65 -16.95 -7.04
CA GLY A 93 -10.99 -16.66 -8.43
C GLY A 93 -11.07 -15.17 -8.76
N GLU A 94 -10.46 -14.31 -7.94
CA GLU A 94 -10.47 -12.87 -8.16
C GLU A 94 -9.36 -12.44 -9.13
N TRP A 95 -9.67 -11.49 -10.00
CA TRP A 95 -8.69 -10.94 -10.94
C TRP A 95 -7.76 -9.94 -10.27
N VAL A 96 -6.47 -10.11 -10.52
CA VAL A 96 -5.40 -9.36 -9.89
C VAL A 96 -4.51 -8.71 -10.95
N ALA A 97 -4.24 -7.42 -10.82
CA ALA A 97 -3.22 -6.72 -11.57
C ALA A 97 -2.09 -6.29 -10.62
N TYR A 98 -0.87 -6.73 -10.90
CA TYR A 98 0.33 -6.36 -10.13
C TYR A 98 1.28 -5.56 -11.02
N ILE A 99 1.52 -4.31 -10.66
CA ILE A 99 2.40 -3.39 -11.38
C ILE A 99 3.76 -3.35 -10.67
N ASP A 100 4.74 -4.01 -11.25
CA ASP A 100 6.15 -4.03 -10.80
C ASP A 100 6.92 -2.86 -11.42
N ALA A 101 6.78 -1.68 -10.84
CA ALA A 101 7.36 -0.45 -11.38
C ALA A 101 8.89 -0.47 -11.43
N SER A 102 9.52 -1.10 -10.45
CA SER A 102 10.99 -1.18 -10.34
C SER A 102 11.59 -2.43 -10.95
N ARG A 103 10.77 -3.32 -11.51
CA ARG A 103 11.20 -4.62 -12.09
C ARG A 103 12.00 -5.47 -11.11
N THR A 104 11.57 -5.47 -9.84
CA THR A 104 12.27 -6.18 -8.76
C THR A 104 11.73 -7.57 -8.48
N LEU A 105 10.57 -7.91 -9.04
CA LEU A 105 10.00 -9.23 -8.88
C LEU A 105 10.85 -10.29 -9.58
N ALA A 106 11.26 -11.32 -8.83
CA ALA A 106 11.90 -12.49 -9.40
C ALA A 106 10.82 -13.41 -10.01
N PRO A 107 10.85 -13.70 -11.33
CA PRO A 107 9.79 -14.51 -11.99
C PRO A 107 9.58 -15.87 -11.33
N ARG A 108 10.65 -16.50 -10.88
CA ARG A 108 10.59 -17.81 -10.21
C ARG A 108 9.71 -17.83 -8.96
N ASP A 109 9.64 -16.69 -8.25
CA ASP A 109 8.89 -16.59 -7.00
C ASP A 109 7.37 -16.55 -7.28
N TRP A 110 6.99 -16.23 -8.51
CA TRP A 110 5.62 -16.11 -8.99
C TRP A 110 5.25 -17.19 -10.03
N ALA A 111 6.17 -18.15 -10.29
CA ALA A 111 5.98 -19.17 -11.32
C ALA A 111 4.74 -20.04 -11.09
N HIS A 112 4.32 -20.23 -9.83
CA HIS A 112 3.10 -20.97 -9.49
C HIS A 112 1.81 -20.29 -10.00
N LEU A 113 1.86 -18.99 -10.29
CA LEU A 113 0.74 -18.21 -10.85
C LEU A 113 0.78 -18.14 -12.38
N SER A 114 1.82 -18.67 -13.05
CA SER A 114 1.98 -18.56 -14.51
C SER A 114 0.90 -19.27 -15.32
N HIS A 115 0.21 -20.23 -14.73
CA HIS A 115 -0.87 -20.99 -15.35
C HIS A 115 -2.26 -20.63 -14.82
N VAL A 116 -2.34 -19.59 -13.97
CA VAL A 116 -3.59 -19.17 -13.37
C VAL A 116 -4.15 -18.00 -14.17
N GLU A 117 -5.38 -18.16 -14.64
CA GLU A 117 -6.11 -17.07 -15.29
C GLU A 117 -6.42 -15.95 -14.28
N GLY A 118 -6.50 -14.72 -14.78
CA GLY A 118 -6.87 -13.57 -13.97
C GLY A 118 -5.72 -12.90 -13.21
N VAL A 119 -4.45 -13.31 -13.43
CA VAL A 119 -3.28 -12.64 -12.85
C VAL A 119 -2.46 -11.93 -13.93
N TRP A 120 -2.37 -10.62 -13.82
CA TRP A 120 -1.60 -9.79 -14.74
C TRP A 120 -0.40 -9.18 -14.04
N MET A 121 0.82 -9.51 -14.52
CA MET A 121 2.07 -8.90 -14.09
C MET A 121 2.48 -7.82 -15.09
N VAL A 122 2.31 -6.56 -14.71
CA VAL A 122 2.56 -5.40 -15.57
C VAL A 122 3.91 -4.79 -15.21
N ARG A 123 4.82 -4.71 -16.18
CA ARG A 123 6.13 -4.07 -16.06
C ARG A 123 6.23 -2.90 -17.01
N PRO A 124 5.93 -1.68 -16.58
CA PRO A 124 6.03 -0.53 -17.44
C PRO A 124 7.47 -0.35 -17.95
N PRO A 125 7.67 0.14 -19.19
CA PRO A 125 9.00 0.38 -19.73
C PRO A 125 9.78 1.38 -18.88
N GLU A 126 9.08 2.38 -18.36
CA GLU A 126 9.60 3.39 -17.45
C GLU A 126 8.85 3.36 -16.13
N PRO A 127 9.55 3.40 -14.97
CA PRO A 127 8.90 3.42 -13.66
C PRO A 127 7.89 4.56 -13.49
N ALA A 128 8.13 5.71 -14.12
CA ALA A 128 7.23 6.86 -14.08
C ALA A 128 5.84 6.58 -14.66
N ARG A 129 5.72 5.61 -15.58
CA ARG A 129 4.45 5.20 -16.20
C ARG A 129 3.61 4.28 -15.31
N ALA A 130 4.13 3.82 -14.18
CA ALA A 130 3.42 2.88 -13.31
C ALA A 130 2.08 3.42 -12.78
N ALA A 131 2.02 4.72 -12.45
CA ALA A 131 0.78 5.36 -12.02
C ALA A 131 -0.26 5.44 -13.16
N TRP A 132 0.18 5.63 -14.39
CA TRP A 132 -0.68 5.59 -15.59
C TRP A 132 -1.20 4.16 -15.83
N CYS A 133 -0.37 3.13 -15.67
CA CYS A 133 -0.82 1.74 -15.74
C CYS A 133 -1.91 1.46 -14.70
N ALA A 134 -1.74 1.94 -13.45
CA ALA A 134 -2.76 1.81 -12.41
C ALA A 134 -4.07 2.52 -12.79
N ASP A 135 -4.00 3.72 -13.39
CA ASP A 135 -5.18 4.46 -13.88
C ASP A 135 -5.96 3.64 -14.91
N VAL A 136 -5.29 3.06 -15.90
CA VAL A 136 -5.91 2.24 -16.95
C VAL A 136 -6.54 0.98 -16.38
N LEU A 137 -5.83 0.26 -15.50
CA LEU A 137 -6.31 -0.99 -14.88
C LEU A 137 -7.49 -0.77 -13.96
N LEU A 138 -7.49 0.30 -13.17
CA LEU A 138 -8.63 0.65 -12.30
C LEU A 138 -9.85 1.06 -13.13
N ARG A 139 -9.66 1.82 -14.23
CA ARG A 139 -10.77 2.20 -15.13
C ARG A 139 -11.42 1.01 -15.82
N SER A 140 -10.67 -0.04 -16.12
CA SER A 140 -11.25 -1.22 -16.75
C SER A 140 -12.28 -1.93 -15.89
N ALA A 141 -12.28 -1.69 -14.58
CA ALA A 141 -13.10 -2.36 -13.57
C ALA A 141 -13.04 -3.91 -13.62
N ALA A 142 -12.05 -4.46 -14.32
CA ALA A 142 -11.88 -5.89 -14.49
C ALA A 142 -11.17 -6.56 -13.29
N PHE A 143 -10.45 -5.78 -12.47
CA PHE A 143 -9.59 -6.30 -11.41
C PHE A 143 -10.18 -6.01 -10.04
N SER A 144 -10.27 -7.04 -9.21
CA SER A 144 -10.65 -6.91 -7.80
C SER A 144 -9.52 -6.38 -6.93
N LEU A 145 -8.27 -6.64 -7.36
CA LEU A 145 -7.05 -6.18 -6.70
C LEU A 145 -6.12 -5.52 -7.71
N VAL A 146 -5.71 -4.29 -7.44
CA VAL A 146 -4.65 -3.60 -8.20
C VAL A 146 -3.52 -3.23 -7.24
N VAL A 147 -2.34 -3.77 -7.49
CA VAL A 147 -1.13 -3.50 -6.70
C VAL A 147 -0.19 -2.63 -7.50
N LEU A 148 0.24 -1.52 -6.92
CA LEU A 148 1.28 -0.64 -7.44
C LEU A 148 2.50 -0.75 -6.54
N ASP A 149 3.49 -1.53 -6.97
CA ASP A 149 4.68 -1.80 -6.17
C ASP A 149 5.86 -0.94 -6.63
N SER A 150 6.53 -0.35 -5.64
CA SER A 150 7.78 0.37 -5.80
C SER A 150 7.75 1.48 -6.87
N ALA A 151 6.59 2.10 -7.07
CA ALA A 151 6.47 3.24 -7.97
C ALA A 151 7.32 4.41 -7.47
N PRO A 152 7.91 5.22 -8.39
CA PRO A 152 8.43 6.51 -8.04
C PRO A 152 7.34 7.34 -7.37
N LEU A 153 7.75 8.39 -6.67
CA LEU A 153 6.87 9.24 -5.87
C LEU A 153 5.50 9.49 -6.53
N VAL A 154 4.47 8.82 -6.00
CA VAL A 154 3.09 9.10 -6.37
C VAL A 154 2.70 10.39 -5.66
N SER A 155 2.41 11.44 -6.42
CA SER A 155 1.93 12.70 -5.84
C SER A 155 0.56 12.51 -5.20
N ARG A 156 0.23 13.36 -4.22
CA ARG A 156 -1.08 13.32 -3.56
C ARG A 156 -2.24 13.49 -4.57
N ALA A 157 -2.07 14.32 -5.57
CA ALA A 157 -3.08 14.54 -6.63
C ALA A 157 -3.33 13.25 -7.43
N ILE A 158 -2.27 12.56 -7.83
CA ILE A 158 -2.39 11.26 -8.51
C ILE A 158 -3.04 10.23 -7.59
N ALA A 159 -2.65 10.16 -6.32
CA ALA A 159 -3.24 9.23 -5.36
C ALA A 159 -4.75 9.48 -5.18
N VAL A 160 -5.19 10.75 -5.06
CA VAL A 160 -6.62 11.10 -4.96
C VAL A 160 -7.39 10.64 -6.19
N ARG A 161 -6.84 10.86 -7.39
CA ARG A 161 -7.46 10.39 -8.64
C ARG A 161 -7.58 8.86 -8.67
N LEU A 162 -6.51 8.14 -8.37
CA LEU A 162 -6.52 6.67 -8.34
C LEU A 162 -7.47 6.11 -7.28
N MET A 163 -7.60 6.78 -6.13
CA MET A 163 -8.60 6.42 -5.11
C MET A 163 -10.03 6.61 -5.61
N GLY A 164 -10.31 7.65 -6.42
CA GLY A 164 -11.60 7.81 -7.10
C GLY A 164 -11.90 6.62 -7.99
N LEU A 165 -10.97 6.28 -8.88
CA LEU A 165 -11.10 5.14 -9.79
C LEU A 165 -11.26 3.80 -9.06
N ALA A 166 -10.51 3.60 -7.98
CA ALA A 166 -10.65 2.40 -7.15
C ALA A 166 -12.05 2.30 -6.52
N ARG A 167 -12.64 3.44 -6.11
CA ARG A 167 -14.01 3.49 -5.59
C ARG A 167 -15.02 3.11 -6.66
N ASP A 168 -14.88 3.67 -7.85
CA ASP A 168 -15.79 3.46 -8.97
C ASP A 168 -15.75 2.00 -9.47
N SER A 169 -14.57 1.37 -9.45
CA SER A 169 -14.37 -0.04 -9.83
C SER A 169 -14.60 -1.03 -8.68
N ASN A 170 -14.79 -0.55 -7.43
CA ASN A 170 -14.82 -1.38 -6.21
C ASN A 170 -13.58 -2.28 -6.02
N ALA A 171 -12.45 -1.91 -6.61
CA ALA A 171 -11.19 -2.63 -6.49
C ALA A 171 -10.48 -2.31 -5.17
N ALA A 172 -9.85 -3.29 -4.53
CA ALA A 172 -8.86 -3.04 -3.50
C ALA A 172 -7.59 -2.49 -4.17
N PHE A 173 -7.24 -1.24 -3.89
CA PHE A 173 -6.07 -0.60 -4.46
C PHE A 173 -4.95 -0.56 -3.43
N VAL A 174 -3.79 -1.13 -3.76
CA VAL A 174 -2.63 -1.23 -2.85
C VAL A 174 -1.45 -0.49 -3.44
N VAL A 175 -0.84 0.39 -2.65
CA VAL A 175 0.42 1.06 -3.00
C VAL A 175 1.49 0.61 -2.02
N ALA A 176 2.54 -0.03 -2.53
CA ALA A 176 3.69 -0.43 -1.75
C ALA A 176 4.86 0.53 -2.02
N SER A 177 5.43 1.08 -0.95
CA SER A 177 6.45 2.12 -1.02
C SER A 177 7.62 1.86 -0.07
N ALA A 178 8.67 2.66 -0.17
CA ALA A 178 9.77 2.65 0.78
C ALA A 178 9.31 3.05 2.20
N ASP A 179 10.12 2.76 3.20
CA ASP A 179 9.78 2.97 4.61
C ASP A 179 9.49 4.44 4.97
N ASN A 180 10.18 5.37 4.31
CA ASN A 180 10.06 6.83 4.51
C ASN A 180 9.07 7.51 3.56
N ALA A 181 8.24 6.75 2.84
CA ALA A 181 7.32 7.32 1.87
C ALA A 181 6.27 8.24 2.53
N THR A 182 5.97 9.34 1.85
CA THR A 182 4.92 10.29 2.24
C THR A 182 3.56 9.61 2.31
N LYS A 183 2.74 9.98 3.30
CA LYS A 183 1.37 9.48 3.44
C LYS A 183 0.50 9.95 2.28
N LEU A 184 -0.13 9.02 1.58
CA LEU A 184 -1.03 9.30 0.46
C LEU A 184 -2.48 9.53 0.90
N GLY A 185 -2.82 9.19 2.14
CA GLY A 185 -4.16 9.35 2.70
C GLY A 185 -5.04 8.11 2.58
N GLY A 186 -4.46 6.94 2.38
CA GLY A 186 -5.17 5.67 2.32
C GLY A 186 -6.09 5.40 3.52
N ALA A 187 -7.06 4.52 3.33
CA ALA A 187 -7.95 4.06 4.39
C ALA A 187 -7.20 3.18 5.41
N VAL A 188 -6.29 2.36 4.92
CA VAL A 188 -5.40 1.50 5.71
C VAL A 188 -3.96 1.90 5.44
N ARG A 189 -3.12 1.90 6.46
CA ARG A 189 -1.68 2.05 6.34
C ARG A 189 -0.98 1.03 7.23
N LEU A 190 -0.15 0.21 6.61
CA LEU A 190 0.62 -0.85 7.23
C LEU A 190 2.11 -0.55 7.13
N ARG A 191 2.82 -0.69 8.23
CA ARG A 191 4.27 -0.71 8.24
C ARG A 191 4.74 -2.14 8.40
N VAL A 192 5.49 -2.63 7.42
CA VAL A 192 5.91 -4.03 7.34
C VAL A 192 7.41 -4.13 7.53
N ASN A 193 7.82 -5.05 8.39
CA ASN A 193 9.21 -5.39 8.58
C ASN A 193 9.35 -6.90 8.75
N ARG A 194 10.35 -7.49 8.07
CA ARG A 194 10.67 -8.91 8.20
C ARG A 194 11.89 -9.08 9.10
N ARG A 195 11.74 -9.91 10.13
CA ARG A 195 12.84 -10.34 11.00
C ARG A 195 12.93 -11.86 10.99
N ARG A 196 14.00 -12.39 10.43
CA ARG A 196 14.18 -13.85 10.27
C ARG A 196 12.95 -14.49 9.60
N GLN A 197 12.25 -15.36 10.32
CA GLN A 197 11.07 -16.10 9.85
C GLN A 197 9.74 -15.45 10.29
N ARG A 198 9.75 -14.22 10.77
CA ARG A 198 8.55 -13.51 11.21
C ARG A 198 8.34 -12.25 10.39
N LEU A 199 7.10 -12.02 10.01
CA LEU A 199 6.64 -10.77 9.41
C LEU A 199 5.95 -9.97 10.52
N ARG A 200 6.49 -8.80 10.82
CA ARG A 200 5.92 -7.86 11.77
C ARG A 200 5.20 -6.77 11.00
N ILE A 201 3.90 -6.64 11.23
CA ILE A 201 3.03 -5.68 10.57
C ILE A 201 2.46 -4.75 11.65
N ALA A 202 2.82 -3.48 11.60
CA ALA A 202 2.23 -2.45 12.43
C ALA A 202 1.12 -1.74 11.65
N ILE A 203 -0.10 -1.73 12.19
CA ILE A 203 -1.25 -1.06 11.60
C ILE A 203 -1.25 0.39 12.08
N GLU A 204 -0.72 1.29 11.26
CA GLU A 204 -0.66 2.73 11.56
C GLU A 204 -2.03 3.41 11.40
N LYS A 205 -2.90 2.83 10.55
CA LYS A 205 -4.26 3.32 10.29
C LYS A 205 -5.16 2.19 9.82
N GLY A 206 -6.43 2.21 10.18
CA GLY A 206 -7.44 1.24 9.72
C GLY A 206 -7.59 -0.01 10.59
N ALA A 207 -7.09 0.03 11.83
CA ALA A 207 -7.31 -1.04 12.81
C ALA A 207 -8.78 -1.14 13.23
N ALA A 208 -9.22 -2.36 13.57
CA ALA A 208 -10.52 -2.62 14.15
C ALA A 208 -10.72 -1.87 15.48
N SER A 209 -11.94 -1.40 15.74
CA SER A 209 -12.26 -0.56 16.90
C SER A 209 -12.01 -1.29 18.25
N GLN A 210 -12.16 -2.61 18.28
CA GLN A 210 -11.93 -3.41 19.48
C GLN A 210 -10.49 -3.35 19.99
N ASN A 211 -9.54 -3.06 19.12
CA ASN A 211 -8.12 -2.96 19.46
C ASN A 211 -7.70 -1.54 19.91
N ARG A 212 -8.62 -0.57 19.95
CA ARG A 212 -8.32 0.81 20.37
C ARG A 212 -8.36 1.07 21.88
N VAL A 213 -8.89 0.14 22.69
CA VAL A 213 -9.32 0.43 24.08
C VAL A 213 -8.27 0.12 25.15
N GLN A 214 -7.11 -0.42 24.84
CA GLN A 214 -6.11 -0.72 25.87
C GLN A 214 -4.82 0.08 25.71
N GLY A 215 -4.69 1.14 26.52
CA GLY A 215 -3.42 1.74 26.92
C GLY A 215 -3.05 3.04 26.22
N GLY A 216 -3.10 4.14 26.96
CA GLY A 216 -2.59 5.45 26.58
C GLY A 216 -1.06 5.49 26.48
N HIS A 217 -0.51 5.10 25.39
CA HIS A 217 0.74 5.41 24.71
C HIS A 217 0.69 4.62 23.42
N GLN A 218 0.72 5.29 22.28
CA GLN A 218 0.87 4.82 20.88
C GLN A 218 0.99 3.28 20.70
N ASN A 219 -0.03 2.51 21.10
CA ASN A 219 -0.10 1.10 20.80
C ASN A 219 -0.46 0.98 19.31
N LEU A 220 0.56 0.98 18.49
CA LEU A 220 0.48 0.47 17.12
C LEU A 220 -0.01 -0.97 17.27
N ASN A 221 -1.21 -1.28 16.75
CA ASN A 221 -1.66 -2.64 16.63
C ASN A 221 -0.65 -3.40 15.79
N VAL A 222 0.13 -4.24 16.42
CA VAL A 222 1.21 -5.00 15.78
C VAL A 222 0.77 -6.45 15.66
N VAL A 223 0.73 -6.94 14.44
CA VAL A 223 0.48 -8.34 14.11
C VAL A 223 1.81 -8.97 13.74
N GLU A 224 2.14 -10.08 14.40
CA GLU A 224 3.31 -10.88 14.05
C GLU A 224 2.85 -12.21 13.43
N ILE A 225 3.30 -12.47 12.22
CA ILE A 225 2.94 -13.66 11.46
C ILE A 225 4.19 -14.51 11.29
N SER A 226 4.09 -15.80 11.67
CA SER A 226 5.15 -16.77 11.38
C SER A 226 5.18 -17.07 9.89
N CYS A 227 6.38 -17.06 9.30
CA CYS A 227 6.57 -17.47 7.91
C CYS A 227 6.82 -18.99 7.77
N VAL A 228 6.64 -19.77 8.83
CA VAL A 228 7.04 -21.20 8.88
C VAL A 228 5.90 -22.13 8.48
N ASP A 229 4.64 -21.69 8.54
CA ASP A 229 3.50 -22.55 8.31
C ASP A 229 3.19 -22.74 6.81
N GLY A 230 3.33 -23.96 6.34
CA GLY A 230 2.92 -24.44 5.02
C GLY A 230 3.69 -23.82 3.83
N MET A 231 3.02 -23.13 2.92
CA MET A 231 3.65 -22.48 1.75
C MET A 231 4.63 -21.35 2.14
N ALA A 232 4.51 -20.78 3.32
CA ALA A 232 5.40 -19.74 3.84
C ALA A 232 6.84 -20.23 4.01
N SER A 233 7.07 -21.51 4.28
CA SER A 233 8.40 -22.09 4.40
C SER A 233 9.20 -21.97 3.09
N ARG A 234 8.56 -22.13 1.94
CA ARG A 234 9.22 -21.98 0.62
C ARG A 234 9.51 -20.51 0.29
N LEU A 235 8.70 -19.57 0.81
CA LEU A 235 8.86 -18.13 0.58
C LEU A 235 9.95 -17.51 1.43
N CYS A 236 10.21 -18.07 2.61
CA CYS A 236 11.21 -17.56 3.55
C CYS A 236 12.59 -18.23 3.41
N ALA A 237 12.69 -19.30 2.64
CA ALA A 237 13.90 -20.09 2.50
C ALA A 237 14.95 -19.47 1.54
N TYR A 238 14.63 -18.40 0.83
CA TYR A 238 15.61 -17.76 -0.03
C TYR A 238 16.45 -16.75 0.78
N PRO A 239 17.78 -16.92 0.81
CA PRO A 239 18.65 -15.88 1.34
C PRO A 239 18.43 -14.60 0.55
N GLU A 240 18.44 -13.46 1.25
CA GLU A 240 18.50 -12.16 0.59
C GLU A 240 19.59 -12.21 -0.47
N VAL A 241 19.22 -11.96 -1.73
CA VAL A 241 20.21 -11.83 -2.80
C VAL A 241 21.06 -10.61 -2.42
N PRO A 242 22.36 -10.78 -2.14
CA PRO A 242 23.21 -9.65 -1.81
C PRO A 242 23.16 -8.65 -2.95
N ASP A 243 23.05 -7.36 -2.60
CA ASP A 243 22.99 -6.26 -3.54
C ASP A 243 24.18 -6.35 -4.52
N ARG A 244 23.91 -6.66 -5.78
CA ARG A 244 24.93 -6.81 -6.82
C ARG A 244 25.67 -5.51 -7.16
N ARG A 245 25.37 -4.41 -6.50
CA ARG A 245 26.06 -3.12 -6.73
C ARG A 245 27.46 -3.04 -6.13
N GLY A 246 27.87 -4.03 -5.31
CA GLY A 246 29.20 -4.06 -4.67
C GLY A 246 30.27 -4.90 -5.36
N ALA A 247 29.95 -5.75 -6.34
CA ALA A 247 30.87 -6.77 -6.87
C ALA A 247 31.56 -6.42 -8.20
N ALA A 248 31.53 -5.17 -8.64
CA ALA A 248 32.14 -4.76 -9.91
C ALA A 248 33.48 -4.01 -9.71
N ARG A 249 34.32 -4.48 -8.81
CA ARG A 249 35.78 -4.10 -8.82
C ARG A 249 36.61 -5.30 -8.41
N GLY A 250 37.21 -5.94 -9.42
CA GLY A 250 38.36 -6.82 -9.22
C GLY A 250 38.20 -8.27 -9.56
N ALA A 251 38.29 -8.63 -10.83
CA ALA A 251 38.96 -9.86 -11.25
C ALA A 251 39.28 -9.79 -12.74
N GLY A 252 40.57 -9.81 -13.01
CA GLY A 252 41.15 -9.74 -14.35
C GLY A 252 40.90 -10.98 -15.20
N ARG A 253 41.04 -10.75 -16.47
CA ARG A 253 41.38 -11.63 -17.59
C ARG A 253 41.65 -13.11 -17.24
N ARG A 254 40.88 -13.99 -17.86
CA ARG A 254 41.43 -15.20 -18.55
C ARG A 254 40.50 -15.60 -19.70
N ASP A 255 41.16 -15.69 -20.83
CA ASP A 255 40.76 -16.15 -22.14
C ASP A 255 40.50 -17.65 -22.13
N THR A 256 39.51 -18.14 -22.92
CA THR A 256 39.62 -19.26 -23.85
C THR A 256 38.25 -19.76 -24.36
N ARG A 257 38.08 -19.59 -25.65
CA ARG A 257 37.52 -20.44 -26.72
C ARG A 257 36.61 -21.63 -26.43
N ARG A 258 35.54 -21.69 -27.23
CA ARG A 258 34.77 -22.73 -27.92
C ARG A 258 33.31 -22.74 -27.42
N GLY A 259 32.34 -22.35 -28.19
CA GLY A 259 31.76 -22.83 -29.41
C GLY A 259 30.78 -23.97 -29.17
N ARG A 260 29.46 -23.65 -29.03
CA ARG A 260 28.37 -24.53 -29.50
C ARG A 260 27.07 -23.73 -29.59
N ALA A 261 26.42 -23.87 -30.73
CA ALA A 261 25.11 -23.33 -31.05
C ALA A 261 24.03 -23.87 -30.13
N ALA A 262 23.14 -23.02 -29.67
CA ALA A 262 21.90 -23.41 -29.03
C ALA A 262 20.72 -22.82 -29.84
N GLU A 263 19.78 -23.68 -30.14
CA GLU A 263 18.53 -23.41 -30.87
C GLU A 263 17.64 -22.37 -30.15
N PRO A 264 16.77 -21.67 -30.89
CA PRO A 264 15.93 -20.65 -30.32
C PRO A 264 14.71 -21.24 -29.61
N LEU A 265 14.55 -20.91 -28.34
CA LEU A 265 13.32 -21.12 -27.59
C LEU A 265 12.24 -20.16 -28.06
N VAL A 266 11.11 -20.71 -28.45
CA VAL A 266 9.90 -20.04 -28.88
C VAL A 266 9.36 -19.17 -27.74
N GLU A 267 9.40 -17.85 -27.93
CA GLU A 267 8.77 -16.86 -27.05
C GLU A 267 7.26 -16.87 -27.28
N HIS A 268 6.51 -17.24 -26.26
CA HIS A 268 5.06 -17.03 -26.21
C HIS A 268 4.76 -15.74 -25.45
N GLY A 269 4.30 -14.76 -26.22
CA GLY A 269 3.32 -13.76 -25.81
C GLY A 269 3.66 -12.78 -24.70
N ILE A 270 4.58 -11.84 -24.93
CA ILE A 270 4.62 -10.57 -24.19
C ILE A 270 4.03 -9.49 -25.12
N LEU A 271 2.81 -9.04 -24.83
CA LEU A 271 2.23 -7.86 -25.45
C LEU A 271 3.03 -6.62 -25.01
N GLN A 272 3.89 -6.13 -25.88
CA GLN A 272 4.49 -4.80 -25.76
C GLN A 272 3.46 -3.78 -26.27
N ALA A 273 2.87 -3.00 -25.36
CA ALA A 273 2.14 -1.80 -25.75
C ALA A 273 3.14 -0.70 -26.15
N ARG A 274 3.01 -0.22 -27.36
CA ARG A 274 3.66 0.99 -27.88
C ARG A 274 3.09 2.25 -27.29
#